data_7c53487819fbc84e57e306903132ff6f
#
_entry.id   7c53487819fbc84e57e306903132ff6f
#
_cell.length_a   1.000
_cell.length_b   1.000
_cell.length_c   1.000
_cell.angle_alpha   90.00
_cell.angle_beta   90.00
_cell.angle_gamma   90.00
#
_symmetry.space_group_name_H-M   'P 1'
#
loop_
_entity.id
_entity.type
_entity.pdbx_description
1 polymer ?
#
loop_
_entity_poly.entity_id
_entity_poly.type
_entity_poly.pdbx_seq_one_letter_code
_entity_poly.pdbx_strand_id
1 'polypeptide(L)'
;MNLRTKQFQILTDTELVWKLMTDVYDHEESNGPAAPFFEYALISSWLDKDYLRLNRFWLDGNMPVGFVFYEQPVTSTYFVLRPGYESLAGEMIAYAETAYPKFSEPRELIFVSGQKALIEKAEKLGYYVEYEEKEYILDLRKGTLDYPLPRGYHFVDAKASDPLKSAKCLWDGFNSEEFGPFTDWEKPTKNGGLSPHELYQNVMCATISPSPHATYDYTVIIADEREEYVCFAGMWWVPENRLAYLEPLCTVPAHQHKGLAAAALSRHAEVMRSLGAEVLTGGGSDFYRKIGYNGAHLMLHMRKT
;
A
#
# COMPACT_ATOMS: atom_id res chain seq x y z
N MET A 1 0.13 -31.87 -10.57
CA MET A 1 -0.51 -30.68 -9.95
C MET A 1 -1.91 -31.06 -9.47
N ASN A 2 -2.24 -30.78 -8.23
CA ASN A 2 -3.59 -30.97 -7.68
C ASN A 2 -4.21 -29.57 -7.47
N LEU A 3 -4.56 -28.95 -8.59
CA LEU A 3 -5.07 -27.57 -8.61
C LEU A 3 -6.51 -27.52 -8.10
N ARG A 4 -6.77 -26.63 -7.18
CA ARG A 4 -8.10 -26.27 -6.69
C ARG A 4 -8.19 -24.78 -6.41
N THR A 5 -9.39 -24.25 -6.34
CA THR A 5 -9.63 -22.86 -5.96
C THR A 5 -10.25 -22.74 -4.58
N LYS A 6 -10.00 -21.63 -3.89
CA LYS A 6 -10.58 -21.31 -2.61
C LYS A 6 -10.90 -19.81 -2.55
N GLN A 7 -12.09 -19.44 -2.10
CA GLN A 7 -12.40 -18.05 -1.83
C GLN A 7 -11.77 -17.59 -0.51
N PHE A 8 -11.37 -16.32 -0.47
CA PHE A 8 -10.74 -15.70 0.68
C PHE A 8 -11.69 -15.60 1.87
N GLN A 9 -11.18 -15.92 3.05
CA GLN A 9 -11.86 -15.80 4.34
C GLN A 9 -10.99 -14.95 5.28
N ILE A 10 -11.47 -13.77 5.64
CA ILE A 10 -10.68 -12.72 6.31
C ILE A 10 -9.97 -13.20 7.59
N LEU A 11 -10.61 -14.03 8.43
CA LEU A 11 -10.03 -14.46 9.70
C LEU A 11 -9.03 -15.63 9.59
N THR A 12 -9.06 -16.37 8.50
CA THR A 12 -8.25 -17.59 8.36
C THR A 12 -7.20 -17.51 7.29
N ASP A 13 -7.33 -16.59 6.34
CA ASP A 13 -6.53 -16.59 5.13
C ASP A 13 -5.57 -15.40 4.99
N THR A 14 -5.59 -14.46 5.92
CA THR A 14 -4.68 -13.30 5.89
C THR A 14 -3.22 -13.75 5.88
N GLU A 15 -2.87 -14.69 6.76
CA GLU A 15 -1.55 -15.32 6.79
C GLU A 15 -1.19 -16.05 5.48
N LEU A 16 -2.20 -16.66 4.83
CA LEU A 16 -1.98 -17.36 3.56
C LEU A 16 -1.66 -16.39 2.42
N VAL A 17 -2.32 -15.21 2.42
CA VAL A 17 -1.99 -14.12 1.49
C VAL A 17 -0.59 -13.60 1.75
N TRP A 18 -0.30 -13.23 3.02
CA TRP A 18 1.01 -12.73 3.41
C TRP A 18 2.13 -13.69 2.99
N LYS A 19 1.96 -14.97 3.33
CA LYS A 19 2.93 -16.00 2.94
C LYS A 19 3.09 -16.12 1.43
N LEU A 20 2.02 -16.12 0.65
CA LEU A 20 2.13 -16.17 -0.80
C LEU A 20 2.91 -14.97 -1.33
N MET A 21 2.52 -13.76 -0.92
CA MET A 21 3.10 -12.53 -1.43
C MET A 21 4.58 -12.40 -1.04
N THR A 22 4.95 -12.76 0.19
CA THR A 22 6.36 -12.74 0.62
C THR A 22 7.19 -13.84 -0.04
N ASP A 23 6.64 -15.04 -0.23
CA ASP A 23 7.34 -16.16 -0.89
C ASP A 23 7.69 -15.86 -2.36
N VAL A 24 6.84 -15.09 -3.06
CA VAL A 24 7.01 -14.83 -4.50
C VAL A 24 7.56 -13.45 -4.80
N TYR A 25 7.73 -12.62 -3.79
CA TYR A 25 8.23 -11.25 -3.93
C TYR A 25 9.64 -11.24 -4.53
N ASP A 26 9.85 -10.35 -5.45
CA ASP A 26 11.15 -9.85 -5.88
C ASP A 26 11.10 -8.32 -5.97
N HIS A 27 12.27 -7.67 -6.02
CA HIS A 27 12.34 -6.20 -6.00
C HIS A 27 11.81 -5.52 -7.29
N GLU A 28 11.44 -6.29 -8.31
CA GLU A 28 10.77 -5.82 -9.53
C GLU A 28 9.26 -6.07 -9.47
N GLU A 29 8.77 -6.68 -8.36
CA GLU A 29 7.38 -7.10 -8.17
C GLU A 29 6.83 -7.94 -9.34
N SER A 30 7.70 -8.76 -9.94
CA SER A 30 7.38 -9.52 -11.17
C SER A 30 6.25 -10.54 -10.98
N ASN A 31 5.91 -10.88 -9.75
CA ASN A 31 4.92 -11.90 -9.41
C ASN A 31 3.68 -11.32 -8.71
N GLY A 32 3.67 -10.01 -8.45
CA GLY A 32 2.59 -9.28 -7.81
C GLY A 32 3.09 -8.20 -6.85
N PRO A 33 2.19 -7.37 -6.34
CA PRO A 33 2.56 -6.31 -5.38
C PRO A 33 3.07 -6.88 -4.06
N ALA A 34 3.73 -6.05 -3.28
CA ALA A 34 4.27 -6.39 -1.97
C ALA A 34 3.18 -6.74 -0.95
N ALA A 35 3.46 -7.63 0.01
CA ALA A 35 2.49 -8.10 1.00
C ALA A 35 1.83 -6.98 1.83
N PRO A 36 2.54 -5.94 2.28
CA PRO A 36 1.93 -4.82 3.00
C PRO A 36 0.84 -4.09 2.21
N PHE A 37 0.91 -4.03 0.88
CA PHE A 37 -0.12 -3.42 0.04
C PHE A 37 -1.50 -4.01 0.33
N PHE A 38 -1.62 -5.35 0.34
CA PHE A 38 -2.88 -6.01 0.63
C PHE A 38 -3.32 -5.84 2.08
N GLU A 39 -2.40 -6.02 3.04
CA GLU A 39 -2.75 -5.99 4.46
C GLU A 39 -3.13 -4.58 4.92
N TYR A 40 -2.43 -3.54 4.43
CA TYR A 40 -2.79 -2.15 4.71
C TYR A 40 -4.19 -1.81 4.18
N ALA A 41 -4.51 -2.20 2.95
CA ALA A 41 -5.85 -2.02 2.41
C ALA A 41 -6.90 -2.75 3.26
N LEU A 42 -6.63 -4.01 3.65
CA LEU A 42 -7.54 -4.85 4.42
C LEU A 42 -7.91 -4.25 5.79
N ILE A 43 -6.97 -3.62 6.48
CA ILE A 43 -7.21 -2.97 7.78
C ILE A 43 -7.85 -1.59 7.64
N SER A 44 -7.72 -0.96 6.48
CA SER A 44 -8.22 0.40 6.25
C SER A 44 -9.74 0.46 6.18
N SER A 45 -10.34 1.54 6.69
CA SER A 45 -11.80 1.75 6.64
C SER A 45 -12.28 2.23 5.27
N TRP A 46 -11.40 2.74 4.42
CA TRP A 46 -11.74 3.15 3.05
C TRP A 46 -11.98 1.96 2.10
N LEU A 47 -11.49 0.76 2.43
CA LEU A 47 -11.76 -0.43 1.63
C LEU A 47 -13.21 -0.89 1.81
N ASP A 48 -13.95 -1.02 0.71
CA ASP A 48 -15.26 -1.67 0.72
C ASP A 48 -15.08 -3.18 0.94
N LYS A 49 -15.42 -3.65 2.14
CA LYS A 49 -15.20 -5.03 2.58
C LYS A 49 -16.31 -6.00 2.20
N ASP A 50 -17.40 -5.53 1.61
CA ASP A 50 -18.55 -6.36 1.24
C ASP A 50 -18.20 -7.43 0.19
N TYR A 51 -17.14 -7.19 -0.57
CA TYR A 51 -16.72 -8.04 -1.68
C TYR A 51 -15.48 -8.89 -1.38
N LEU A 52 -14.87 -8.81 -0.19
CA LEU A 52 -13.66 -9.57 0.15
C LEU A 52 -13.78 -11.07 -0.10
N ARG A 53 -14.97 -11.64 0.10
CA ARG A 53 -15.26 -13.06 -0.20
C ARG A 53 -15.09 -13.43 -1.67
N LEU A 54 -15.02 -12.46 -2.56
CA LEU A 54 -14.78 -12.66 -4.00
C LEU A 54 -13.29 -12.72 -4.34
N ASN A 55 -12.40 -12.31 -3.44
CA ASN A 55 -10.98 -12.58 -3.61
C ASN A 55 -10.76 -14.10 -3.63
N ARG A 56 -9.85 -14.59 -4.47
CA ARG A 56 -9.73 -16.02 -4.74
C ARG A 56 -8.29 -16.47 -4.83
N PHE A 57 -8.01 -17.59 -4.17
CA PHE A 57 -6.78 -18.36 -4.33
C PHE A 57 -6.89 -19.44 -5.40
N TRP A 58 -5.77 -19.73 -6.04
CA TRP A 58 -5.43 -20.99 -6.69
C TRP A 58 -4.40 -21.71 -5.81
N LEU A 59 -4.64 -22.99 -5.57
CA LEU A 59 -3.83 -23.82 -4.67
C LEU A 59 -3.35 -25.05 -5.43
N ASP A 60 -2.07 -25.44 -5.27
CA ASP A 60 -1.60 -26.78 -5.61
C ASP A 60 -1.45 -27.58 -4.32
N GLY A 61 -2.35 -28.51 -4.09
CA GLY A 61 -2.54 -29.09 -2.75
C GLY A 61 -2.96 -28.03 -1.73
N ASN A 62 -2.05 -27.71 -0.79
CA ASN A 62 -2.26 -26.65 0.20
C ASN A 62 -1.39 -25.41 -0.06
N MET A 63 -0.54 -25.44 -1.06
CA MET A 63 0.34 -24.32 -1.40
C MET A 63 -0.42 -23.29 -2.25
N PRO A 64 -0.47 -22.01 -1.84
CA PRO A 64 -1.03 -20.96 -2.67
C PRO A 64 -0.09 -20.65 -3.83
N VAL A 65 -0.65 -20.67 -5.05
CA VAL A 65 0.10 -20.46 -6.29
C VAL A 65 -0.42 -19.28 -7.12
N GLY A 66 -1.63 -18.81 -6.81
CA GLY A 66 -2.20 -17.61 -7.39
C GLY A 66 -3.21 -16.98 -6.46
N PHE A 67 -3.37 -15.67 -6.55
CA PHE A 67 -4.35 -14.91 -5.81
C PHE A 67 -4.86 -13.73 -6.66
N VAL A 68 -6.17 -13.57 -6.71
CA VAL A 68 -6.84 -12.44 -7.36
C VAL A 68 -7.60 -11.68 -6.29
N PHE A 69 -7.39 -10.38 -6.23
CA PHE A 69 -8.03 -9.52 -5.25
C PHE A 69 -8.27 -8.12 -5.81
N TYR A 70 -9.10 -7.36 -5.13
CA TYR A 70 -9.32 -5.95 -5.43
C TYR A 70 -8.80 -5.08 -4.29
N GLU A 71 -8.59 -3.83 -4.62
CA GLU A 71 -8.43 -2.76 -3.65
C GLU A 71 -9.66 -1.82 -3.75
N GLN A 72 -9.50 -0.55 -3.98
CA GLN A 72 -10.58 0.41 -4.11
C GLN A 72 -10.39 1.22 -5.41
N PRO A 73 -11.38 1.27 -6.30
CA PRO A 73 -12.71 0.63 -6.25
C PRO A 73 -12.66 -0.89 -6.52
N VAL A 74 -13.75 -1.61 -6.19
CA VAL A 74 -13.86 -3.06 -6.42
C VAL A 74 -13.72 -3.48 -7.88
N THR A 75 -13.77 -2.52 -8.81
CA THR A 75 -13.50 -2.73 -10.23
C THR A 75 -12.01 -2.84 -10.56
N SER A 76 -11.13 -2.38 -9.70
CA SER A 76 -9.66 -2.43 -9.85
C SER A 76 -9.14 -3.73 -9.25
N THR A 77 -8.61 -4.61 -10.10
CA THR A 77 -8.26 -5.99 -9.72
C THR A 77 -6.76 -6.24 -9.88
N TYR A 78 -6.16 -6.80 -8.85
CA TYR A 78 -4.74 -7.13 -8.74
C TYR A 78 -4.51 -8.64 -8.74
N PHE A 79 -3.30 -9.04 -9.07
CA PHE A 79 -2.91 -10.42 -9.26
C PHE A 79 -1.59 -10.76 -8.59
N VAL A 80 -1.54 -11.91 -7.95
CA VAL A 80 -0.29 -12.54 -7.51
C VAL A 80 -0.21 -13.91 -8.15
N LEU A 81 0.91 -14.22 -8.78
CA LEU A 81 1.10 -15.49 -9.48
C LEU A 81 2.51 -16.05 -9.18
N ARG A 82 2.55 -17.24 -8.59
CA ARG A 82 3.81 -17.93 -8.29
C ARG A 82 4.52 -18.36 -9.58
N PRO A 83 5.83 -18.15 -9.71
CA PRO A 83 6.63 -18.67 -10.83
C PRO A 83 6.42 -20.18 -11.05
N GLY A 84 6.32 -20.57 -12.32
CA GLY A 84 6.02 -21.95 -12.74
C GLY A 84 4.54 -22.27 -12.88
N TYR A 85 3.65 -21.31 -12.57
CA TYR A 85 2.19 -21.46 -12.71
C TYR A 85 1.58 -20.50 -13.73
N GLU A 86 2.36 -20.00 -14.69
CA GLU A 86 1.96 -19.01 -15.71
C GLU A 86 0.76 -19.49 -16.55
N SER A 87 0.56 -20.81 -16.65
CA SER A 87 -0.61 -21.39 -17.31
C SER A 87 -1.95 -21.00 -16.68
N LEU A 88 -1.95 -20.58 -15.41
CA LEU A 88 -3.15 -20.10 -14.70
C LEU A 88 -3.57 -18.69 -15.09
N ALA A 89 -2.70 -17.89 -15.73
CA ALA A 89 -2.96 -16.49 -16.03
C ALA A 89 -4.32 -16.26 -16.75
N GLY A 90 -4.66 -17.13 -17.71
CA GLY A 90 -5.93 -17.01 -18.42
C GLY A 90 -7.15 -17.28 -17.56
N GLU A 91 -7.09 -18.25 -16.66
CA GLU A 91 -8.18 -18.58 -15.74
C GLU A 91 -8.36 -17.46 -14.68
N MET A 92 -7.25 -16.91 -14.17
CA MET A 92 -7.27 -15.82 -13.21
C MET A 92 -7.90 -14.56 -13.79
N ILE A 93 -7.55 -14.19 -15.03
CA ILE A 93 -8.13 -13.03 -15.73
C ILE A 93 -9.62 -13.26 -16.00
N ALA A 94 -10.01 -14.44 -16.52
CA ALA A 94 -11.41 -14.78 -16.76
C ALA A 94 -12.24 -14.73 -15.45
N TYR A 95 -11.63 -15.13 -14.33
CA TYR A 95 -12.25 -14.97 -13.03
C TYR A 95 -12.45 -13.50 -12.67
N ALA A 96 -11.43 -12.66 -12.78
CA ALA A 96 -11.51 -11.23 -12.49
C ALA A 96 -12.60 -10.53 -13.34
N GLU A 97 -12.76 -10.93 -14.62
CA GLU A 97 -13.80 -10.38 -15.50
C GLU A 97 -15.23 -10.62 -15.01
N THR A 98 -15.48 -11.71 -14.31
CA THR A 98 -16.83 -12.21 -14.02
C THR A 98 -17.21 -12.20 -12.56
N ALA A 99 -16.25 -12.25 -11.63
CA ALA A 99 -16.50 -12.49 -10.22
C ALA A 99 -16.97 -11.23 -9.47
N TYR A 100 -16.35 -10.10 -9.77
CA TYR A 100 -16.65 -8.85 -9.06
C TYR A 100 -17.81 -8.10 -9.70
N PRO A 101 -18.60 -7.33 -8.92
CA PRO A 101 -19.73 -6.59 -9.44
C PRO A 101 -19.29 -5.64 -10.58
N LYS A 102 -20.18 -5.47 -11.55
CA LYS A 102 -20.05 -4.45 -12.57
C LYS A 102 -20.87 -3.26 -12.13
N PHE A 103 -20.20 -2.21 -11.71
CA PHE A 103 -20.81 -0.90 -11.51
C PHE A 103 -20.80 -0.11 -12.82
N SER A 104 -21.03 1.19 -12.75
CA SER A 104 -20.98 2.10 -13.90
C SER A 104 -19.58 2.21 -14.52
N GLU A 105 -18.54 1.80 -13.80
CA GLU A 105 -17.17 1.86 -14.27
C GLU A 105 -16.73 0.55 -14.92
N PRO A 106 -15.91 0.62 -15.99
CA PRO A 106 -15.36 -0.57 -16.63
C PRO A 106 -14.40 -1.31 -15.69
N ARG A 107 -14.27 -2.64 -15.87
CA ARG A 107 -13.28 -3.46 -15.19
C ARG A 107 -11.87 -3.00 -15.56
N GLU A 108 -11.05 -2.82 -14.56
CA GLU A 108 -9.64 -2.53 -14.68
C GLU A 108 -8.80 -3.67 -14.13
N LEU A 109 -7.82 -4.12 -14.89
CA LEU A 109 -6.81 -5.06 -14.42
C LEU A 109 -5.53 -4.27 -14.20
N ILE A 110 -4.95 -4.40 -13.01
CA ILE A 110 -3.75 -3.68 -12.65
C ILE A 110 -2.60 -4.67 -12.48
N PHE A 111 -1.51 -4.42 -13.21
CA PHE A 111 -0.30 -5.24 -13.16
C PHE A 111 0.92 -4.38 -12.90
N VAL A 112 1.88 -4.89 -12.15
CA VAL A 112 3.23 -4.36 -12.20
C VAL A 112 3.87 -4.79 -13.53
N SER A 113 4.64 -3.92 -14.16
CA SER A 113 5.21 -4.16 -15.48
C SER A 113 6.09 -5.42 -15.60
N GLY A 114 6.54 -5.96 -14.46
CA GLY A 114 7.27 -7.22 -14.37
C GLY A 114 6.39 -8.48 -14.56
N GLN A 115 5.07 -8.39 -14.38
CA GLN A 115 4.13 -9.53 -14.46
C GLN A 115 3.84 -9.96 -15.90
N LYS A 116 4.87 -10.25 -16.68
CA LYS A 116 4.82 -10.43 -18.13
C LYS A 116 3.82 -11.48 -18.59
N ALA A 117 3.75 -12.64 -17.93
CA ALA A 117 2.83 -13.70 -18.32
C ALA A 117 1.35 -13.31 -18.19
N LEU A 118 1.00 -12.53 -17.17
CA LEU A 118 -0.34 -11.99 -16.97
C LEU A 118 -0.64 -10.90 -17.99
N ILE A 119 0.28 -9.97 -18.20
CA ILE A 119 0.14 -8.86 -19.16
C ILE A 119 -0.05 -9.42 -20.58
N GLU A 120 0.83 -10.30 -21.06
CA GLU A 120 0.71 -10.94 -22.39
C GLU A 120 -0.61 -11.70 -22.55
N LYS A 121 -1.10 -12.33 -21.48
CA LYS A 121 -2.37 -13.01 -21.51
C LYS A 121 -3.56 -12.06 -21.57
N ALA A 122 -3.51 -10.95 -20.81
CA ALA A 122 -4.52 -9.90 -20.86
C ALA A 122 -4.60 -9.27 -22.25
N GLU A 123 -3.47 -8.94 -22.87
CA GLU A 123 -3.40 -8.42 -24.25
C GLU A 123 -4.05 -9.37 -25.26
N LYS A 124 -3.74 -10.70 -25.18
CA LYS A 124 -4.36 -11.73 -26.03
C LYS A 124 -5.87 -11.85 -25.82
N LEU A 125 -6.38 -11.42 -24.68
CA LEU A 125 -7.81 -11.37 -24.36
C LEU A 125 -8.46 -10.01 -24.73
N GLY A 126 -7.72 -9.09 -25.34
CA GLY A 126 -8.20 -7.80 -25.84
C GLY A 126 -8.12 -6.66 -24.85
N TYR A 127 -7.38 -6.83 -23.76
CA TYR A 127 -7.02 -5.71 -22.89
C TYR A 127 -5.90 -4.89 -23.50
N TYR A 128 -5.91 -3.59 -23.23
CA TYR A 128 -4.85 -2.65 -23.61
C TYR A 128 -4.49 -1.77 -22.41
N VAL A 129 -3.27 -1.28 -22.39
CA VAL A 129 -2.84 -0.32 -21.37
C VAL A 129 -3.52 1.02 -21.64
N GLU A 130 -4.38 1.45 -20.71
CA GLU A 130 -5.06 2.75 -20.79
C GLU A 130 -4.13 3.86 -20.30
N TYR A 131 -3.46 3.63 -19.18
CA TYR A 131 -2.42 4.52 -18.65
C TYR A 131 -1.43 3.74 -17.79
N GLU A 132 -0.29 4.39 -17.52
CA GLU A 132 0.77 3.88 -16.66
C GLU A 132 0.96 4.81 -15.48
N GLU A 133 1.13 4.22 -14.29
CA GLU A 133 1.48 4.95 -13.09
C GLU A 133 2.86 4.52 -12.61
N LYS A 134 3.65 5.49 -12.12
CA LYS A 134 4.96 5.23 -11.52
C LYS A 134 4.86 5.14 -10.02
N GLU A 135 5.43 4.08 -9.47
CA GLU A 135 5.70 3.92 -8.06
C GLU A 135 7.21 4.05 -7.82
N TYR A 136 7.67 5.18 -7.27
CA TYR A 136 9.09 5.40 -7.03
C TYR A 136 9.61 4.53 -5.89
N ILE A 137 10.84 4.02 -6.06
CA ILE A 137 11.55 3.24 -5.06
C ILE A 137 12.95 3.83 -4.82
N LEU A 138 13.46 3.66 -3.61
CA LEU A 138 14.86 3.93 -3.25
C LEU A 138 15.58 2.61 -3.07
N ASP A 139 16.46 2.28 -4.02
CA ASP A 139 17.42 1.17 -3.88
C ASP A 139 18.53 1.62 -2.91
N LEU A 140 18.44 1.16 -1.67
CA LEU A 140 19.35 1.50 -0.58
C LEU A 140 20.77 0.95 -0.77
N ARG A 141 20.96 -0.02 -1.69
CA ARG A 141 22.28 -0.53 -2.08
C ARG A 141 23.03 0.49 -2.94
N LYS A 142 22.31 1.34 -3.68
CA LYS A 142 22.85 2.34 -4.61
C LYS A 142 22.91 3.75 -4.03
N GLY A 143 22.14 4.03 -2.98
CA GLY A 143 22.08 5.37 -2.42
C GLY A 143 21.33 5.43 -1.09
N THR A 144 21.27 6.61 -0.54
CA THR A 144 20.50 6.92 0.67
C THR A 144 20.01 8.36 0.59
N LEU A 145 19.15 8.75 1.53
CA LEU A 145 18.72 10.14 1.69
C LEU A 145 19.46 10.77 2.87
N ASP A 146 19.77 12.05 2.76
CA ASP A 146 20.44 12.82 3.81
C ASP A 146 19.81 14.23 3.89
N TYR A 147 18.62 14.29 4.46
CA TYR A 147 17.91 15.53 4.70
C TYR A 147 17.77 15.74 6.20
N PRO A 148 18.42 16.79 6.77
CA PRO A 148 18.32 17.06 8.19
C PRO A 148 16.92 17.52 8.57
N LEU A 149 16.52 17.23 9.80
CA LEU A 149 15.27 17.75 10.34
C LEU A 149 15.38 19.28 10.47
N PRO A 150 14.45 20.06 9.91
CA PRO A 150 14.45 21.51 10.01
C PRO A 150 14.37 22.01 11.46
N ARG A 151 14.96 23.18 11.72
CA ARG A 151 14.90 23.82 13.04
C ARG A 151 13.44 24.13 13.43
N GLY A 152 13.12 23.95 14.71
CA GLY A 152 11.76 24.17 15.24
C GLY A 152 10.87 22.93 15.14
N TYR A 153 11.45 21.78 14.76
CA TYR A 153 10.75 20.50 14.71
C TYR A 153 11.54 19.42 15.43
N HIS A 154 10.85 18.37 15.89
CA HIS A 154 11.47 17.20 16.49
C HIS A 154 10.76 15.92 16.12
N PHE A 155 11.48 14.79 16.19
CA PHE A 155 10.89 13.48 16.03
C PHE A 155 10.18 13.04 17.32
N VAL A 156 8.99 12.47 17.16
CA VAL A 156 8.22 11.89 18.25
C VAL A 156 8.56 10.40 18.35
N ASP A 157 8.68 9.85 19.54
CA ASP A 157 8.76 8.41 19.74
C ASP A 157 7.43 7.75 19.33
N ALA A 158 7.46 6.89 18.31
CA ALA A 158 6.27 6.22 17.81
C ALA A 158 5.53 5.43 18.90
N LYS A 159 6.27 4.81 19.84
CA LYS A 159 5.70 4.03 20.93
C LYS A 159 4.97 4.88 22.00
N ALA A 160 5.33 6.15 22.09
CA ALA A 160 4.74 7.12 23.02
C ALA A 160 3.79 8.10 22.31
N SER A 161 3.54 7.90 21.01
CA SER A 161 2.72 8.82 20.21
C SER A 161 1.26 8.81 20.66
N ASP A 162 0.63 9.98 20.54
CA ASP A 162 -0.81 10.15 20.76
C ASP A 162 -1.58 9.78 19.49
N PRO A 163 -2.42 8.72 19.51
CA PRO A 163 -3.18 8.30 18.34
C PRO A 163 -4.15 9.35 17.82
N LEU A 164 -4.69 10.21 18.70
CA LEU A 164 -5.60 11.27 18.30
C LEU A 164 -4.87 12.37 17.53
N LYS A 165 -3.67 12.76 17.99
CA LYS A 165 -2.80 13.69 17.26
C LYS A 165 -2.33 13.09 15.92
N SER A 166 -2.04 11.79 15.89
CA SER A 166 -1.69 11.09 14.64
C SER A 166 -2.86 11.10 13.66
N ALA A 167 -4.07 10.80 14.11
CA ALA A 167 -5.27 10.86 13.27
C ALA A 167 -5.54 12.28 12.75
N LYS A 168 -5.37 13.30 13.61
CA LYS A 168 -5.49 14.70 13.17
C LYS A 168 -4.45 15.07 12.12
N CYS A 169 -3.19 14.65 12.32
CA CYS A 169 -2.13 14.88 11.34
C CYS A 169 -2.43 14.26 9.98
N LEU A 170 -2.96 13.03 9.96
CA LEU A 170 -3.39 12.36 8.73
C LEU A 170 -4.59 13.07 8.08
N TRP A 171 -5.59 13.47 8.90
CA TRP A 171 -6.75 14.22 8.42
C TRP A 171 -6.34 15.51 7.71
N ASP A 172 -5.56 16.33 8.37
CA ASP A 172 -5.09 17.60 7.84
C ASP A 172 -4.11 17.37 6.66
N GLY A 173 -3.22 16.39 6.78
CA GLY A 173 -2.17 16.09 5.81
C GLY A 173 -2.67 15.54 4.48
N PHE A 174 -3.82 14.87 4.46
CA PHE A 174 -4.51 14.41 3.26
C PHE A 174 -5.62 15.37 2.79
N ASN A 175 -5.62 16.62 3.27
CA ASN A 175 -6.60 17.66 2.94
C ASN A 175 -8.05 17.27 3.23
N SER A 176 -8.28 16.37 4.17
CA SER A 176 -9.64 15.93 4.53
C SER A 176 -10.47 17.04 5.15
N GLU A 177 -9.87 18.16 5.56
CA GLU A 177 -10.57 19.39 5.98
C GLU A 177 -11.50 19.96 4.89
N GLU A 178 -11.24 19.69 3.61
CA GLU A 178 -12.17 20.04 2.52
C GLU A 178 -13.54 19.38 2.68
N PHE A 179 -13.60 18.26 3.39
CA PHE A 179 -14.81 17.50 3.66
C PHE A 179 -15.47 17.85 4.99
N GLY A 180 -14.77 18.59 5.85
CA GLY A 180 -15.25 19.07 7.15
C GLY A 180 -14.10 19.14 8.18
N PRO A 181 -14.33 19.85 9.31
CA PRO A 181 -13.30 19.95 10.34
C PRO A 181 -13.13 18.61 11.09
N PHE A 182 -11.92 18.31 11.54
CA PHE A 182 -11.62 17.14 12.36
C PHE A 182 -12.51 17.01 13.62
N THR A 183 -13.04 18.11 14.09
CA THR A 183 -13.98 18.16 15.24
C THR A 183 -15.37 17.60 14.95
N ASP A 184 -15.75 17.43 13.69
CA ASP A 184 -17.02 16.83 13.29
C ASP A 184 -16.95 15.30 13.34
N TRP A 185 -16.65 14.78 14.50
CA TRP A 185 -16.16 13.46 14.83
C TRP A 185 -16.85 12.27 14.14
N GLU A 186 -18.17 12.26 14.08
CA GLU A 186 -18.96 11.14 13.52
C GLU A 186 -19.60 11.47 12.18
N LYS A 187 -19.35 12.64 11.64
CA LYS A 187 -19.96 13.02 10.37
C LYS A 187 -19.14 12.45 9.21
N PRO A 188 -19.78 11.66 8.33
CA PRO A 188 -19.13 11.27 7.09
C PRO A 188 -18.82 12.51 6.26
N THR A 189 -17.75 12.45 5.51
CA THR A 189 -17.40 13.51 4.58
C THR A 189 -18.48 13.71 3.52
N LYS A 190 -18.53 14.91 2.92
CA LYS A 190 -19.56 15.29 1.93
C LYS A 190 -19.67 14.34 0.74
N ASN A 191 -18.61 13.59 0.42
CA ASN A 191 -18.55 12.67 -0.71
C ASN A 191 -18.52 11.18 -0.29
N GLY A 192 -18.95 10.85 0.93
CA GLY A 192 -18.93 9.48 1.44
C GLY A 192 -17.52 8.98 1.83
N GLY A 193 -16.57 9.92 2.02
CA GLY A 193 -15.25 9.59 2.55
C GLY A 193 -15.28 9.31 4.06
N LEU A 194 -14.10 9.05 4.64
CA LEU A 194 -13.95 8.76 6.06
C LEU A 194 -14.39 9.93 6.94
N SER A 195 -15.03 9.62 8.07
CA SER A 195 -15.14 10.57 9.18
C SER A 195 -13.82 10.66 9.96
N PRO A 196 -13.61 11.73 10.74
CA PRO A 196 -12.48 11.79 11.67
C PRO A 196 -12.41 10.58 12.63
N HIS A 197 -13.55 10.06 13.05
CA HIS A 197 -13.64 8.86 13.90
C HIS A 197 -13.14 7.60 13.19
N GLU A 198 -13.53 7.38 11.93
CA GLU A 198 -13.07 6.23 11.14
C GLU A 198 -11.56 6.31 10.89
N LEU A 199 -11.03 7.51 10.62
CA LEU A 199 -9.59 7.70 10.48
C LEU A 199 -8.84 7.42 11.81
N TYR A 200 -9.40 7.87 12.94
CA TYR A 200 -8.85 7.53 14.26
C TYR A 200 -8.87 6.02 14.51
N GLN A 201 -9.93 5.32 14.14
CA GLN A 201 -9.99 3.87 14.25
C GLN A 201 -8.90 3.19 13.41
N ASN A 202 -8.62 3.68 12.20
CA ASN A 202 -7.50 3.18 11.40
C ASN A 202 -6.15 3.36 12.11
N VAL A 203 -5.90 4.53 12.70
CA VAL A 203 -4.67 4.79 13.46
C VAL A 203 -4.58 3.85 14.66
N MET A 204 -5.69 3.62 15.37
CA MET A 204 -5.73 2.67 16.49
C MET A 204 -5.39 1.24 16.04
N CYS A 205 -5.92 0.78 14.91
CA CYS A 205 -5.59 -0.53 14.37
C CYS A 205 -4.10 -0.65 13.96
N ALA A 206 -3.51 0.44 13.48
CA ALA A 206 -2.11 0.44 13.10
C ALA A 206 -1.12 0.59 14.27
N THR A 207 -1.52 1.22 15.39
CA THR A 207 -0.60 1.60 16.46
C THR A 207 -0.84 0.90 17.79
N ILE A 208 -2.08 0.59 18.15
CA ILE A 208 -2.44 0.04 19.47
C ILE A 208 -2.87 -1.42 19.37
N SER A 209 -3.61 -1.77 18.33
CA SER A 209 -4.02 -3.13 18.03
C SER A 209 -3.64 -3.45 16.58
N PRO A 210 -2.33 -3.53 16.30
CA PRO A 210 -1.84 -3.61 14.93
C PRO A 210 -2.28 -4.90 14.25
N SER A 211 -2.41 -4.83 12.93
CA SER A 211 -2.55 -6.01 12.08
C SER A 211 -1.32 -6.93 12.23
N PRO A 212 -1.43 -8.22 11.89
CA PRO A 212 -0.41 -9.23 12.22
C PRO A 212 1.02 -8.84 11.86
N HIS A 213 1.22 -8.14 10.75
CA HIS A 213 2.56 -7.83 10.23
C HIS A 213 2.89 -6.32 10.26
N ALA A 214 2.01 -5.48 10.81
CA ALA A 214 2.29 -4.04 10.92
C ALA A 214 3.48 -3.77 11.85
N THR A 215 4.38 -2.93 11.41
CA THR A 215 5.60 -2.56 12.15
C THR A 215 5.60 -1.09 12.55
N TYR A 216 4.56 -0.66 13.25
CA TYR A 216 4.33 0.72 13.66
C TYR A 216 5.48 1.34 14.48
N ASP A 217 6.33 0.52 15.12
CA ASP A 217 7.55 0.96 15.83
C ASP A 217 8.49 1.79 14.94
N TYR A 218 8.42 1.60 13.63
CA TYR A 218 9.23 2.31 12.64
C TYR A 218 8.52 3.52 12.04
N THR A 219 7.30 3.83 12.47
CA THR A 219 6.62 5.06 12.06
C THR A 219 7.42 6.29 12.48
N VAL A 220 7.62 7.21 11.56
CA VAL A 220 8.24 8.50 11.85
C VAL A 220 7.18 9.57 11.94
N ILE A 221 7.09 10.21 13.09
CA ILE A 221 6.21 11.34 13.36
C ILE A 221 7.07 12.54 13.66
N ILE A 222 6.73 13.69 13.08
CA ILE A 222 7.40 14.96 13.35
C ILE A 222 6.39 15.91 13.98
N ALA A 223 6.78 16.51 15.12
CA ALA A 223 6.02 17.55 15.79
C ALA A 223 6.71 18.91 15.67
N ASP A 224 5.92 19.98 15.76
CA ASP A 224 6.38 21.36 15.85
C ASP A 224 6.66 21.79 17.31
N GLU A 225 7.06 23.04 17.53
CA GLU A 225 7.34 23.62 18.86
C GLU A 225 6.10 23.66 19.80
N ARG A 226 4.90 23.46 19.27
CA ARG A 226 3.64 23.41 20.02
C ARG A 226 3.20 21.98 20.33
N GLU A 227 4.06 21.00 20.05
CA GLU A 227 3.75 19.56 20.18
C GLU A 227 2.61 19.08 19.27
N GLU A 228 2.27 19.82 18.20
CA GLU A 228 1.33 19.37 17.19
C GLU A 228 2.03 18.47 16.16
N TYR A 229 1.43 17.33 15.82
CA TYR A 229 1.98 16.43 14.81
C TYR A 229 1.71 17.00 13.41
N VAL A 230 2.78 17.21 12.65
CA VAL A 230 2.73 17.94 11.38
C VAL A 230 3.26 17.16 10.17
N CYS A 231 3.89 16.02 10.42
CA CYS A 231 4.28 15.07 9.37
C CYS A 231 4.18 13.66 9.95
N PHE A 232 3.62 12.76 9.16
CA PHE A 232 3.47 11.35 9.50
C PHE A 232 3.98 10.49 8.33
N ALA A 233 4.83 9.53 8.64
CA ALA A 233 5.34 8.56 7.67
C ALA A 233 5.29 7.16 8.31
N GLY A 234 4.33 6.33 7.86
CA GLY A 234 4.21 4.94 8.27
C GLY A 234 5.24 4.06 7.58
N MET A 235 5.62 2.95 8.22
CA MET A 235 6.62 2.05 7.67
C MET A 235 6.33 0.61 8.05
N TRP A 236 6.30 -0.26 7.05
CA TRP A 236 6.27 -1.71 7.19
C TRP A 236 7.64 -2.27 6.90
N TRP A 237 8.21 -3.03 7.82
CA TRP A 237 9.44 -3.75 7.62
C TRP A 237 9.15 -5.22 7.35
N VAL A 238 9.52 -5.70 6.17
CA VAL A 238 9.36 -7.10 5.72
C VAL A 238 10.76 -7.72 5.59
N PRO A 239 11.30 -8.30 6.67
CA PRO A 239 12.68 -8.78 6.70
C PRO A 239 12.94 -9.90 5.69
N GLU A 240 11.97 -10.78 5.41
CA GLU A 240 12.08 -11.86 4.43
C GLU A 240 12.39 -11.34 3.04
N ASN A 241 11.85 -10.18 2.71
CA ASN A 241 12.01 -9.51 1.40
C ASN A 241 13.04 -8.39 1.42
N ARG A 242 13.66 -8.07 2.56
CA ARG A 242 14.49 -6.89 2.76
C ARG A 242 13.84 -5.60 2.26
N LEU A 243 12.54 -5.53 2.46
CA LEU A 243 11.67 -4.47 1.96
C LEU A 243 11.23 -3.57 3.10
N ALA A 244 11.43 -2.27 2.95
CA ALA A 244 10.80 -1.22 3.73
C ALA A 244 9.65 -0.63 2.90
N TYR A 245 8.42 -0.87 3.31
CA TYR A 245 7.23 -0.42 2.58
C TYR A 245 6.62 0.80 3.27
N LEU A 246 6.61 1.93 2.56
CA LEU A 246 6.12 3.22 3.05
C LEU A 246 4.60 3.32 2.86
N GLU A 247 3.86 3.43 3.96
CA GLU A 247 2.42 3.71 3.92
C GLU A 247 1.90 4.10 5.32
N PRO A 248 1.21 5.23 5.47
CA PRO A 248 1.09 6.36 4.53
C PRO A 248 2.17 7.44 4.73
N LEU A 249 2.24 8.43 3.83
CA LEU A 249 3.08 9.63 4.02
C LEU A 249 2.25 10.89 3.82
N CYS A 250 2.25 11.77 4.81
CA CYS A 250 1.63 13.08 4.68
C CYS A 250 2.38 14.19 5.42
N THR A 251 2.11 15.44 5.05
CA THR A 251 2.53 16.65 5.78
C THR A 251 1.37 17.63 5.79
N VAL A 252 1.03 18.13 6.97
CA VAL A 252 -0.03 19.13 7.17
C VAL A 252 0.24 20.36 6.28
N PRO A 253 -0.78 20.89 5.57
CA PRO A 253 -0.60 21.95 4.57
C PRO A 253 0.22 23.16 5.03
N ALA A 254 -0.01 23.66 6.23
CA ALA A 254 0.73 24.80 6.80
C ALA A 254 2.25 24.53 7.02
N HIS A 255 2.65 23.26 6.94
CA HIS A 255 4.02 22.79 7.17
C HIS A 255 4.67 22.17 5.92
N GLN A 256 3.96 22.14 4.78
CA GLN A 256 4.51 21.67 3.50
C GLN A 256 5.65 22.57 3.00
N HIS A 257 6.43 22.04 2.08
CA HIS A 257 7.59 22.71 1.46
C HIS A 257 8.71 23.14 2.42
N LYS A 258 8.69 22.65 3.67
CA LYS A 258 9.75 22.92 4.68
C LYS A 258 10.76 21.76 4.81
N GLY A 259 10.65 20.71 3.99
CA GLY A 259 11.58 19.57 4.00
C GLY A 259 11.22 18.45 5.00
N LEU A 260 10.06 18.50 5.68
CA LEU A 260 9.69 17.55 6.72
C LEU A 260 9.54 16.12 6.18
N ALA A 261 8.83 15.93 5.06
CA ALA A 261 8.69 14.62 4.44
C ALA A 261 10.06 14.04 4.02
N ALA A 262 10.95 14.86 3.46
CA ALA A 262 12.30 14.43 3.10
C ALA A 262 13.12 14.01 4.33
N ALA A 263 13.02 14.76 5.45
CA ALA A 263 13.67 14.43 6.70
C ALA A 263 13.10 13.12 7.31
N ALA A 264 11.78 12.90 7.26
CA ALA A 264 11.15 11.67 7.70
C ALA A 264 11.64 10.47 6.89
N LEU A 265 11.70 10.59 5.56
CA LEU A 265 12.19 9.54 4.68
C LEU A 265 13.70 9.30 4.83
N SER A 266 14.49 10.33 5.14
CA SER A 266 15.91 10.16 5.49
C SER A 266 16.07 9.35 6.77
N ARG A 267 15.25 9.61 7.77
CA ARG A 267 15.23 8.81 9.00
C ARG A 267 14.83 7.37 8.73
N HIS A 268 13.82 7.13 7.88
CA HIS A 268 13.47 5.77 7.43
C HIS A 268 14.63 5.09 6.71
N ALA A 269 15.26 5.76 5.75
CA ALA A 269 16.38 5.19 4.99
C ALA A 269 17.54 4.79 5.91
N GLU A 270 17.87 5.62 6.91
CA GLU A 270 18.89 5.31 7.92
C GLU A 270 18.53 4.06 8.73
N VAL A 271 17.34 4.04 9.33
CA VAL A 271 16.90 2.95 10.22
C VAL A 271 16.72 1.65 9.43
N MET A 272 16.01 1.68 8.31
CA MET A 272 15.73 0.48 7.51
C MET A 272 17.01 -0.12 6.91
N ARG A 273 17.94 0.72 6.46
CA ARG A 273 19.25 0.25 6.00
C ARG A 273 20.03 -0.44 7.11
N SER A 274 19.98 0.05 8.34
CA SER A 274 20.63 -0.58 9.50
C SER A 274 20.04 -1.95 9.83
N LEU A 275 18.76 -2.19 9.50
CA LEU A 275 18.08 -3.47 9.64
C LEU A 275 18.32 -4.41 8.44
N GLY A 276 18.99 -3.94 7.39
CA GLY A 276 19.30 -4.74 6.20
C GLY A 276 18.28 -4.58 5.05
N ALA A 277 17.46 -3.56 5.07
CA ALA A 277 16.59 -3.26 3.92
C ALA A 277 17.42 -2.92 2.68
N GLU A 278 17.00 -3.44 1.53
CA GLU A 278 17.57 -3.18 0.23
C GLU A 278 16.76 -2.18 -0.58
N VAL A 279 15.44 -2.15 -0.36
CA VAL A 279 14.50 -1.26 -1.05
C VAL A 279 13.60 -0.57 -0.02
N LEU A 280 13.37 0.74 -0.24
CA LEU A 280 12.36 1.52 0.43
C LEU A 280 11.37 2.04 -0.62
N THR A 281 10.09 1.69 -0.47
CA THR A 281 9.07 2.15 -1.41
C THR A 281 8.74 3.63 -1.19
N GLY A 282 8.19 4.26 -2.21
CA GLY A 282 7.67 5.63 -2.18
C GLY A 282 6.22 5.64 -2.67
N GLY A 283 5.93 6.48 -3.62
CA GLY A 283 4.63 6.58 -4.28
C GLY A 283 4.76 7.24 -5.65
N GLY A 284 3.66 7.53 -6.30
CA GLY A 284 3.62 8.05 -7.67
C GLY A 284 4.07 9.51 -7.83
N SER A 285 4.23 10.25 -6.75
CA SER A 285 4.58 11.68 -6.81
C SER A 285 6.02 11.92 -7.28
N ASP A 286 6.22 12.89 -8.18
CA ASP A 286 7.54 13.36 -8.61
C ASP A 286 8.42 13.93 -7.46
N PHE A 287 7.82 14.15 -6.30
CA PHE A 287 8.53 14.49 -5.06
C PHE A 287 9.61 13.46 -4.73
N TYR A 288 9.31 12.17 -4.82
CA TYR A 288 10.26 11.10 -4.50
C TYR A 288 11.51 11.16 -5.39
N ARG A 289 11.32 11.32 -6.69
CA ARG A 289 12.44 11.49 -7.63
C ARG A 289 13.30 12.71 -7.27
N LYS A 290 12.66 13.85 -6.93
CA LYS A 290 13.36 15.09 -6.59
C LYS A 290 14.20 14.99 -5.34
N ILE A 291 13.81 14.16 -4.37
CA ILE A 291 14.59 13.95 -3.14
C ILE A 291 15.64 12.84 -3.26
N GLY A 292 15.72 12.13 -4.39
CA GLY A 292 16.80 11.17 -4.64
C GLY A 292 16.37 9.69 -4.74
N TYR A 293 15.09 9.38 -4.85
CA TYR A 293 14.65 8.04 -5.22
C TYR A 293 15.19 7.69 -6.60
N ASN A 294 15.76 6.50 -6.75
CA ASN A 294 16.66 6.15 -7.85
C ASN A 294 16.15 5.00 -8.72
N GLY A 295 14.92 4.53 -8.49
CA GLY A 295 14.22 3.52 -9.27
C GLY A 295 12.71 3.79 -9.28
N ALA A 296 12.00 3.02 -10.09
CA ALA A 296 10.53 3.03 -10.10
C ALA A 296 9.98 1.71 -10.66
N HIS A 297 8.85 1.26 -10.12
CA HIS A 297 7.97 0.30 -10.78
C HIS A 297 6.98 1.00 -11.69
N LEU A 298 6.46 0.31 -12.70
CA LEU A 298 5.35 0.79 -13.51
C LEU A 298 4.13 -0.07 -13.21
N MET A 299 3.06 0.58 -12.77
CA MET A 299 1.74 -0.03 -12.67
C MET A 299 1.02 0.19 -14.00
N LEU A 300 0.61 -0.88 -14.64
CA LEU A 300 -0.11 -0.87 -15.91
C LEU A 300 -1.59 -1.03 -15.64
N HIS A 301 -2.36 0.00 -15.92
CA HIS A 301 -3.82 0.00 -15.80
C HIS A 301 -4.42 -0.41 -17.14
N MET A 302 -4.93 -1.64 -17.19
CA MET A 302 -5.41 -2.25 -18.43
C MET A 302 -6.92 -2.37 -18.45
N ARG A 303 -7.51 -1.94 -19.55
CA ARG A 303 -8.96 -2.02 -19.80
C ARG A 303 -9.25 -2.74 -21.12
N LYS A 304 -10.51 -3.13 -21.27
CA LYS A 304 -11.04 -3.76 -22.45
C LYS A 304 -12.16 -2.89 -23.02
N THR A 305 -12.16 -2.69 -24.34
CA THR A 305 -13.22 -1.96 -25.06
C THR A 305 -14.57 -2.65 -25.01
#